data_a0c4e6fb18d53a62b33a54b96c50a367
#
_entry.id   a0c4e6fb18d53a62b33a54b96c50a367
#
_cell.length_a   1.000
_cell.length_b   1.000
_cell.length_c   1.000
_cell.angle_alpha   90.00
_cell.angle_beta   90.00
_cell.angle_gamma   90.00
#
_symmetry.space_group_name_H-M   'P 1'
#
loop_
_entity.id
_entity.type
_entity.pdbx_description
1 polymer ?
#
loop_
_entity_poly.entity_id
_entity_poly.type
_entity_poly.pdbx_seq_one_letter_code
_entity_poly.pdbx_strand_id
1 'polypeptide(L)'
;MAQPASPEERSGLTKLLWFGIIQIVGMVVGWISVFSIFGLQFSNFPGLSRLPRNATQAQVSAALGPFFQNFSLIIPVDIAVGLVAAVVLTMGLRDMSKVDGPKFSVPWKLMLLLMIGSALAGVSGYLIFNALPAIIAQAPTTSRTPSSAFFSAIGSLLLAGLVAAIGGLLALIGLIGGEILGLWRVGAKYDETLLKLGAIFVIIPLLNITAPFLVLIGAYQVKGRLERPM
;
A
#
# COMPACT_ATOMS: atom_id res chain seq x y z
N MET A 1 -36.81 -19.31 -7.15
CA MET A 1 -35.64 -20.21 -7.19
C MET A 1 -34.42 -19.38 -7.49
N ALA A 2 -33.42 -19.36 -6.61
CA ALA A 2 -32.16 -18.62 -6.89
C ALA A 2 -31.38 -19.42 -7.94
N GLN A 3 -30.89 -18.72 -9.00
CA GLN A 3 -30.01 -19.35 -9.98
C GLN A 3 -28.73 -19.80 -9.32
N PRO A 4 -28.19 -20.98 -9.64
CA PRO A 4 -26.87 -21.39 -9.15
C PRO A 4 -25.80 -20.40 -9.61
N ALA A 5 -24.86 -20.09 -8.70
CA ALA A 5 -23.76 -19.18 -9.01
C ALA A 5 -22.93 -19.69 -10.20
N SER A 6 -22.62 -18.79 -11.14
CA SER A 6 -21.80 -19.13 -12.29
C SER A 6 -20.36 -19.49 -11.87
N PRO A 7 -19.60 -20.23 -12.70
CA PRO A 7 -18.19 -20.52 -12.43
C PRO A 7 -17.36 -19.25 -12.23
N GLU A 8 -17.67 -18.19 -12.99
CA GLU A 8 -17.00 -16.88 -12.90
C GLU A 8 -17.27 -16.18 -11.57
N GLU A 9 -18.52 -16.26 -11.07
CA GLU A 9 -18.87 -15.72 -9.75
C GLU A 9 -18.10 -16.42 -8.63
N ARG A 10 -18.04 -17.75 -8.66
CA ARG A 10 -17.29 -18.55 -7.68
C ARG A 10 -15.80 -18.25 -7.75
N SER A 11 -15.24 -18.11 -8.97
CA SER A 11 -13.84 -17.72 -9.19
C SER A 11 -13.57 -16.32 -8.62
N GLY A 12 -14.44 -15.35 -8.91
CA GLY A 12 -14.33 -13.98 -8.41
C GLY A 12 -14.34 -13.91 -6.89
N LEU A 13 -15.29 -14.61 -6.23
CA LEU A 13 -15.37 -14.67 -4.77
C LEU A 13 -14.15 -15.37 -4.15
N THR A 14 -13.65 -16.43 -4.77
CA THR A 14 -12.43 -17.11 -4.30
C THR A 14 -11.23 -16.17 -4.35
N LYS A 15 -11.11 -15.33 -5.38
CA LYS A 15 -10.07 -14.32 -5.46
C LYS A 15 -10.24 -13.20 -4.44
N LEU A 16 -11.47 -12.82 -4.10
CA LEU A 16 -11.71 -11.90 -2.98
C LEU A 16 -11.25 -12.48 -1.64
N LEU A 17 -11.47 -13.78 -1.40
CA LEU A 17 -10.92 -14.44 -0.20
C LEU A 17 -9.39 -14.36 -0.18
N TRP A 18 -8.73 -14.68 -1.29
CA TRP A 18 -7.28 -14.58 -1.39
C TRP A 18 -6.78 -13.15 -1.21
N PHE A 19 -7.49 -12.17 -1.75
CA PHE A 19 -7.18 -10.76 -1.52
C PHE A 19 -7.19 -10.42 -0.02
N GLY A 20 -8.25 -10.81 0.72
CA GLY A 20 -8.32 -10.59 2.16
C GLY A 20 -7.18 -11.28 2.93
N ILE A 21 -6.85 -12.53 2.58
CA ILE A 21 -5.73 -13.27 3.19
C ILE A 21 -4.41 -12.56 2.94
N ILE A 22 -4.12 -12.17 1.69
CA ILE A 22 -2.86 -11.51 1.33
C ILE A 22 -2.73 -10.17 2.07
N GLN A 23 -3.81 -9.39 2.16
CA GLN A 23 -3.84 -8.14 2.91
C GLN A 23 -3.56 -8.35 4.40
N ILE A 24 -4.14 -9.38 5.03
CA ILE A 24 -3.88 -9.72 6.45
C ILE A 24 -2.42 -10.12 6.63
N VAL A 25 -1.89 -11.00 5.77
CA VAL A 25 -0.48 -11.42 5.82
C VAL A 25 0.44 -10.23 5.65
N GLY A 26 0.17 -9.36 4.64
CA GLY A 26 0.94 -8.15 4.40
C GLY A 26 0.92 -7.21 5.60
N MET A 27 -0.24 -7.00 6.21
CA MET A 27 -0.37 -6.18 7.41
C MET A 27 0.45 -6.75 8.57
N VAL A 28 0.40 -8.06 8.82
CA VAL A 28 1.18 -8.71 9.89
C VAL A 28 2.68 -8.57 9.62
N VAL A 29 3.12 -8.81 8.38
CA VAL A 29 4.53 -8.64 7.98
C VAL A 29 4.95 -7.18 8.14
N GLY A 30 4.14 -6.23 7.69
CA GLY A 30 4.38 -4.79 7.84
C GLY A 30 4.53 -4.39 9.31
N TRP A 31 3.62 -4.82 10.18
CA TRP A 31 3.70 -4.54 11.61
C TRP A 31 4.94 -5.15 12.26
N ILE A 32 5.26 -6.43 11.97
CA ILE A 32 6.48 -7.07 12.48
C ILE A 32 7.72 -6.29 12.03
N SER A 33 7.77 -5.87 10.77
CA SER A 33 8.88 -5.09 10.22
C SER A 33 9.01 -3.74 10.91
N VAL A 34 7.92 -3.00 11.08
CA VAL A 34 7.88 -1.71 11.78
C VAL A 34 8.32 -1.88 13.23
N PHE A 35 7.74 -2.82 13.97
CA PHE A 35 8.12 -3.07 15.38
C PHE A 35 9.57 -3.52 15.53
N SER A 36 10.08 -4.34 14.60
CA SER A 36 11.48 -4.76 14.61
C SER A 36 12.41 -3.56 14.41
N ILE A 37 12.11 -2.67 13.49
CA ILE A 37 12.90 -1.46 13.26
C ILE A 37 12.82 -0.53 14.46
N PHE A 38 11.61 -0.20 14.93
CA PHE A 38 11.46 0.67 16.09
C PHE A 38 12.05 0.04 17.36
N GLY A 39 11.79 -1.23 17.64
CA GLY A 39 12.31 -1.92 18.83
C GLY A 39 13.84 -1.99 18.85
N LEU A 40 14.48 -2.37 17.73
CA LEU A 40 15.93 -2.43 17.64
C LEU A 40 16.58 -1.05 17.62
N GLN A 41 15.88 -0.03 17.11
CA GLN A 41 16.44 1.31 17.02
C GLN A 41 16.17 2.17 18.25
N PHE A 42 15.07 1.97 18.99
CA PHE A 42 14.91 2.63 20.28
C PHE A 42 16.03 2.25 21.26
N SER A 43 16.58 1.03 21.19
CA SER A 43 17.79 0.66 21.93
C SER A 43 19.06 1.32 21.38
N ASN A 44 19.09 1.73 20.11
CA ASN A 44 20.24 2.36 19.44
C ASN A 44 20.09 3.88 19.24
N PHE A 45 18.94 4.48 19.58
CA PHE A 45 18.75 5.94 19.59
C PHE A 45 19.67 6.71 20.57
N PRO A 46 20.44 6.07 21.47
CA PRO A 46 21.56 6.74 22.15
C PRO A 46 22.52 7.44 21.20
N GLY A 47 22.57 7.04 19.92
CA GLY A 47 23.38 7.74 18.90
C GLY A 47 22.96 9.20 18.69
N LEU A 48 21.64 9.49 18.59
CA LEU A 48 21.14 10.86 18.43
C LEU A 48 21.19 11.66 19.74
N SER A 49 20.87 11.05 20.88
CA SER A 49 20.94 11.71 22.18
C SER A 49 22.37 11.98 22.65
N ARG A 50 23.36 11.27 22.11
CA ARG A 50 24.79 11.46 22.36
C ARG A 50 25.47 12.41 21.39
N LEU A 51 24.76 12.88 20.35
CA LEU A 51 25.33 13.85 19.45
C LEU A 51 25.62 15.15 20.21
N PRO A 52 26.85 15.69 20.10
CA PRO A 52 27.18 16.98 20.71
C PRO A 52 26.30 18.06 20.08
N ARG A 53 26.01 19.13 20.83
CA ARG A 53 25.19 20.27 20.35
C ARG A 53 25.71 20.89 19.04
N ASN A 54 26.99 20.70 18.78
CA ASN A 54 27.71 21.15 17.58
C ASN A 54 28.02 19.98 16.63
N ALA A 55 27.25 18.92 16.65
CA ALA A 55 27.43 17.77 15.78
C ALA A 55 27.50 18.20 14.30
N THR A 56 28.48 17.66 13.59
CA THR A 56 28.59 17.87 12.15
C THR A 56 27.48 17.12 11.41
N GLN A 57 27.14 17.62 10.22
CA GLN A 57 26.13 16.95 9.35
C GLN A 57 26.53 15.51 9.03
N ALA A 58 27.83 15.22 8.88
CA ALA A 58 28.32 13.86 8.70
C ALA A 58 28.02 12.96 9.90
N GLN A 59 28.14 13.48 11.13
CA GLN A 59 27.77 12.73 12.33
C GLN A 59 26.27 12.51 12.43
N VAL A 60 25.45 13.50 12.08
CA VAL A 60 23.98 13.36 12.02
C VAL A 60 23.57 12.36 10.96
N SER A 61 24.13 12.42 9.76
CA SER A 61 23.82 11.48 8.68
C SER A 61 24.26 10.04 9.02
N ALA A 62 25.41 9.88 9.67
CA ALA A 62 25.88 8.57 10.14
C ALA A 62 24.96 7.99 11.22
N ALA A 63 24.43 8.82 12.14
CA ALA A 63 23.49 8.39 13.18
C ALA A 63 22.11 8.02 12.61
N LEU A 64 21.65 8.70 11.55
CA LEU A 64 20.37 8.44 10.88
C LEU A 64 20.46 7.38 9.77
N GLY A 65 21.65 7.09 9.26
CA GLY A 65 21.89 6.16 8.16
C GLY A 65 21.21 4.81 8.35
N PRO A 66 21.42 4.11 9.47
CA PRO A 66 20.79 2.81 9.73
C PRO A 66 19.24 2.87 9.73
N PHE A 67 18.66 3.96 10.21
CA PHE A 67 17.22 4.18 10.17
C PHE A 67 16.70 4.23 8.74
N PHE A 68 17.28 5.08 7.89
CA PHE A 68 16.88 5.19 6.49
C PHE A 68 17.12 3.89 5.71
N GLN A 69 18.25 3.21 5.97
CA GLN A 69 18.57 1.94 5.34
C GLN A 69 17.54 0.86 5.67
N ASN A 70 17.15 0.74 6.94
CA ASN A 70 16.16 -0.25 7.35
C ASN A 70 14.77 0.06 6.80
N PHE A 71 14.35 1.33 6.78
CA PHE A 71 13.11 1.73 6.13
C PHE A 71 13.11 1.43 4.63
N SER A 72 14.24 1.64 3.95
CA SER A 72 14.34 1.37 2.52
C SER A 72 14.19 -0.12 2.17
N LEU A 73 14.41 -1.04 3.12
CA LEU A 73 14.18 -2.47 2.91
C LEU A 73 12.71 -2.88 3.06
N ILE A 74 11.93 -2.15 3.88
CA ILE A 74 10.50 -2.46 4.08
C ILE A 74 9.66 -2.01 2.88
N ILE A 75 9.97 -0.84 2.32
CA ILE A 75 9.19 -0.25 1.23
C ILE A 75 8.98 -1.22 0.05
N PRO A 76 10.01 -1.90 -0.49
CA PRO A 76 9.83 -2.86 -1.58
C PRO A 76 8.93 -4.05 -1.20
N VAL A 77 9.02 -4.51 0.04
CA VAL A 77 8.20 -5.64 0.52
C VAL A 77 6.73 -5.24 0.59
N ASP A 78 6.42 -4.09 1.18
CA ASP A 78 5.04 -3.58 1.28
C ASP A 78 4.44 -3.31 -0.10
N ILE A 79 5.22 -2.74 -1.02
CA ILE A 79 4.80 -2.53 -2.41
C ILE A 79 4.51 -3.88 -3.07
N ALA A 80 5.39 -4.87 -2.94
CA ALA A 80 5.21 -6.17 -3.57
C ALA A 80 3.94 -6.86 -3.06
N VAL A 81 3.72 -6.86 -1.75
CA VAL A 81 2.50 -7.45 -1.14
C VAL A 81 1.25 -6.70 -1.59
N GLY A 82 1.28 -5.36 -1.57
CA GLY A 82 0.17 -4.52 -2.03
C GLY A 82 -0.16 -4.75 -3.50
N LEU A 83 0.85 -4.85 -4.37
CA LEU A 83 0.66 -5.14 -5.79
C LEU A 83 0.08 -6.54 -6.03
N VAL A 84 0.57 -7.57 -5.32
CA VAL A 84 0.01 -8.93 -5.42
C VAL A 84 -1.46 -8.93 -4.99
N ALA A 85 -1.80 -8.28 -3.88
CA ALA A 85 -3.18 -8.13 -3.44
C ALA A 85 -4.04 -7.42 -4.50
N ALA A 86 -3.56 -6.31 -5.05
CA ALA A 86 -4.25 -5.54 -6.09
C ALA A 86 -4.47 -6.37 -7.38
N VAL A 87 -3.48 -7.18 -7.80
CA VAL A 87 -3.62 -8.09 -8.94
C VAL A 87 -4.73 -9.11 -8.68
N VAL A 88 -4.73 -9.74 -7.50
CA VAL A 88 -5.73 -10.76 -7.15
C VAL A 88 -7.13 -10.15 -7.11
N LEU A 89 -7.31 -8.96 -6.51
CA LEU A 89 -8.59 -8.25 -6.51
C LEU A 89 -9.03 -7.87 -7.93
N THR A 90 -8.11 -7.36 -8.75
CA THR A 90 -8.38 -7.02 -10.16
C THR A 90 -8.90 -8.23 -10.94
N MET A 91 -8.25 -9.38 -10.78
CA MET A 91 -8.69 -10.64 -11.41
C MET A 91 -10.06 -11.07 -10.90
N GLY A 92 -10.35 -10.91 -9.60
CA GLY A 92 -11.65 -11.20 -9.02
C GLY A 92 -12.77 -10.32 -9.58
N LEU A 93 -12.55 -9.00 -9.61
CA LEU A 93 -13.51 -8.05 -10.18
C LEU A 93 -13.69 -8.22 -11.70
N ARG A 94 -12.63 -8.61 -12.42
CA ARG A 94 -12.70 -8.94 -13.85
C ARG A 94 -13.56 -10.16 -14.10
N ASP A 95 -13.44 -11.23 -13.30
CA ASP A 95 -14.30 -12.40 -13.45
C ASP A 95 -15.76 -12.05 -13.16
N MET A 96 -16.01 -11.25 -12.12
CA MET A 96 -17.37 -10.75 -11.84
C MET A 96 -17.91 -9.85 -12.97
N SER A 97 -17.05 -9.14 -13.70
CA SER A 97 -17.47 -8.30 -14.83
C SER A 97 -17.95 -9.10 -16.03
N LYS A 98 -17.58 -10.39 -16.15
CA LYS A 98 -18.11 -11.28 -17.20
C LYS A 98 -19.57 -11.64 -16.95
N VAL A 99 -19.99 -11.60 -15.68
CA VAL A 99 -21.39 -11.91 -15.28
C VAL A 99 -22.24 -10.64 -15.21
N ASP A 100 -21.68 -9.54 -14.67
CA ASP A 100 -22.36 -8.25 -14.52
C ASP A 100 -21.42 -7.11 -14.99
N GLY A 101 -21.27 -7.00 -16.31
CA GLY A 101 -20.38 -6.03 -16.96
C GLY A 101 -20.62 -4.59 -16.51
N PRO A 102 -21.88 -4.08 -16.50
CA PRO A 102 -22.17 -2.70 -16.12
C PRO A 102 -21.70 -2.35 -14.70
N LYS A 103 -21.76 -3.32 -13.77
CA LYS A 103 -21.36 -3.06 -12.38
C LYS A 103 -19.87 -3.16 -12.16
N PHE A 104 -19.17 -4.10 -12.80
CA PHE A 104 -17.79 -4.42 -12.46
C PHE A 104 -16.74 -4.00 -13.51
N SER A 105 -17.15 -3.56 -14.70
CA SER A 105 -16.19 -3.16 -15.76
C SER A 105 -15.35 -1.92 -15.38
N VAL A 106 -15.93 -0.96 -14.69
CA VAL A 106 -15.21 0.25 -14.24
C VAL A 106 -14.25 -0.07 -13.07
N PRO A 107 -14.69 -0.72 -11.97
CA PRO A 107 -13.81 -1.03 -10.86
C PRO A 107 -12.54 -1.79 -11.26
N TRP A 108 -12.61 -2.89 -12.01
CA TRP A 108 -11.41 -3.64 -12.34
C TRP A 108 -10.42 -2.85 -13.23
N LYS A 109 -10.94 -1.95 -14.11
CA LYS A 109 -10.06 -1.07 -14.90
C LYS A 109 -9.36 -0.02 -14.04
N LEU A 110 -10.07 0.53 -13.06
CA LEU A 110 -9.49 1.51 -12.13
C LEU A 110 -8.47 0.87 -11.17
N MET A 111 -8.59 -0.43 -10.88
CA MET A 111 -7.54 -1.16 -10.16
C MET A 111 -6.18 -1.15 -10.88
N LEU A 112 -6.15 -1.03 -12.22
CA LEU A 112 -4.89 -0.86 -12.97
C LEU A 112 -4.19 0.46 -12.60
N LEU A 113 -4.98 1.53 -12.36
CA LEU A 113 -4.41 2.81 -11.89
C LEU A 113 -3.85 2.68 -10.47
N LEU A 114 -4.51 1.91 -9.60
CA LEU A 114 -3.97 1.61 -8.27
C LEU A 114 -2.60 0.92 -8.38
N MET A 115 -2.47 -0.09 -9.22
CA MET A 115 -1.21 -0.83 -9.39
C MET A 115 -0.11 0.05 -9.96
N ILE A 116 -0.39 0.78 -11.04
CA ILE A 116 0.59 1.69 -11.67
C ILE A 116 0.98 2.80 -10.67
N GLY A 117 -0.01 3.42 -10.04
CA GLY A 117 0.20 4.51 -9.09
C GLY A 117 1.01 4.06 -7.87
N SER A 118 0.68 2.91 -7.30
CA SER A 118 1.42 2.34 -6.16
C SER A 118 2.86 1.97 -6.52
N ALA A 119 3.09 1.42 -7.72
CA ALA A 119 4.44 1.11 -8.20
C ALA A 119 5.27 2.41 -8.38
N LEU A 120 4.71 3.44 -9.03
CA LEU A 120 5.37 4.73 -9.21
C LEU A 120 5.68 5.42 -7.87
N ALA A 121 4.69 5.52 -7.00
CA ALA A 121 4.85 6.14 -5.68
C ALA A 121 5.87 5.37 -4.82
N GLY A 122 5.80 4.05 -4.85
CA GLY A 122 6.68 3.19 -4.07
C GLY A 122 8.13 3.24 -4.54
N VAL A 123 8.39 3.11 -5.85
CA VAL A 123 9.75 3.24 -6.39
C VAL A 123 10.32 4.61 -6.10
N SER A 124 9.53 5.68 -6.30
CA SER A 124 9.96 7.04 -5.99
C SER A 124 10.23 7.23 -4.49
N GLY A 125 9.37 6.69 -3.62
CA GLY A 125 9.58 6.71 -2.17
C GLY A 125 10.88 6.00 -1.78
N TYR A 126 11.14 4.82 -2.34
CA TYR A 126 12.39 4.09 -2.14
C TYR A 126 13.62 4.93 -2.54
N LEU A 127 13.59 5.58 -3.71
CA LEU A 127 14.68 6.43 -4.19
C LEU A 127 14.88 7.64 -3.28
N ILE A 128 13.81 8.29 -2.82
CA ILE A 128 13.85 9.41 -1.88
C ILE A 128 14.52 8.98 -0.58
N PHE A 129 14.07 7.89 0.04
CA PHE A 129 14.64 7.42 1.31
C PHE A 129 16.12 7.06 1.21
N ASN A 130 16.56 6.48 0.09
CA ASN A 130 17.98 6.17 -0.11
C ASN A 130 18.84 7.41 -0.40
N ALA A 131 18.28 8.47 -0.98
CA ALA A 131 19.01 9.71 -1.25
C ALA A 131 19.14 10.62 -0.02
N LEU A 132 18.21 10.55 0.93
CA LEU A 132 18.15 11.47 2.08
C LEU A 132 19.44 11.54 2.90
N PRO A 133 20.13 10.44 3.27
CA PRO A 133 21.38 10.50 4.04
C PRO A 133 22.48 11.30 3.32
N ALA A 134 22.60 11.09 2.02
CA ALA A 134 23.60 11.80 1.20
C ALA A 134 23.28 13.30 1.08
N ILE A 135 22.00 13.65 0.96
CA ILE A 135 21.56 15.06 0.90
C ILE A 135 21.81 15.74 2.25
N ILE A 136 21.49 15.08 3.35
CA ILE A 136 21.76 15.62 4.70
C ILE A 136 23.26 15.87 4.90
N ALA A 137 24.11 14.91 4.47
CA ALA A 137 25.56 15.04 4.60
C ALA A 137 26.15 16.20 3.76
N GLN A 138 25.49 16.57 2.65
CA GLN A 138 25.95 17.62 1.72
C GLN A 138 25.25 18.97 1.95
N ALA A 139 24.30 19.05 2.88
CA ALA A 139 23.56 20.29 3.11
C ALA A 139 24.52 21.45 3.49
N PRO A 140 24.31 22.67 2.97
CA PRO A 140 25.19 23.77 3.21
C PRO A 140 25.19 24.16 4.70
N THR A 141 26.37 24.42 5.24
CA THR A 141 26.52 25.09 6.54
C THR A 141 26.66 26.60 6.34
N THR A 142 26.46 27.38 7.38
CA THR A 142 26.52 28.85 7.35
C THR A 142 27.82 29.42 6.75
N SER A 143 28.88 28.60 6.64
CA SER A 143 30.19 28.97 6.10
C SER A 143 30.51 28.35 4.74
N ARG A 144 29.64 27.55 4.14
CA ARG A 144 29.89 26.89 2.84
C ARG A 144 28.83 27.25 1.82
N THR A 145 29.26 27.64 0.63
CA THR A 145 28.40 27.76 -0.55
C THR A 145 27.92 26.35 -0.97
N PRO A 146 26.65 26.19 -1.37
CA PRO A 146 26.16 24.93 -1.86
C PRO A 146 26.94 24.44 -3.07
N SER A 147 27.30 23.15 -3.08
CA SER A 147 28.02 22.55 -4.21
C SER A 147 27.05 22.24 -5.37
N SER A 148 27.57 22.13 -6.59
CA SER A 148 26.78 21.68 -7.74
C SER A 148 26.18 20.29 -7.52
N ALA A 149 26.88 19.42 -6.80
CA ALA A 149 26.38 18.09 -6.40
C ALA A 149 25.13 18.18 -5.48
N PHE A 150 25.10 19.15 -4.57
CA PHE A 150 23.94 19.40 -3.71
C PHE A 150 22.70 19.83 -4.53
N PHE A 151 22.88 20.77 -5.48
CA PHE A 151 21.78 21.18 -6.36
C PHE A 151 21.29 20.04 -7.26
N SER A 152 22.20 19.20 -7.78
CA SER A 152 21.83 18.01 -8.55
C SER A 152 21.01 17.00 -7.70
N ALA A 153 21.43 16.78 -6.44
CA ALA A 153 20.73 15.90 -5.52
C ALA A 153 19.32 16.42 -5.17
N ILE A 154 19.18 17.73 -4.95
CA ILE A 154 17.85 18.34 -4.74
C ILE A 154 17.01 18.24 -6.01
N GLY A 155 17.56 18.45 -7.20
CA GLY A 155 16.84 18.31 -8.47
C GLY A 155 16.29 16.89 -8.65
N SER A 156 17.08 15.86 -8.36
CA SER A 156 16.65 14.47 -8.41
C SER A 156 15.57 14.15 -7.36
N LEU A 157 15.68 14.72 -6.16
CA LEU A 157 14.67 14.58 -5.11
C LEU A 157 13.33 15.22 -5.51
N LEU A 158 13.36 16.42 -6.10
CA LEU A 158 12.16 17.10 -6.60
C LEU A 158 11.48 16.29 -7.72
N LEU A 159 12.28 15.75 -8.65
CA LEU A 159 11.75 14.88 -9.70
C LEU A 159 11.11 13.61 -9.14
N ALA A 160 11.80 12.93 -8.22
CA ALA A 160 11.24 11.75 -7.55
C ALA A 160 9.98 12.11 -6.75
N GLY A 161 9.96 13.26 -6.08
CA GLY A 161 8.77 13.77 -5.38
C GLY A 161 7.59 14.03 -6.31
N LEU A 162 7.83 14.60 -7.49
CA LEU A 162 6.80 14.81 -8.50
C LEU A 162 6.23 13.47 -9.01
N VAL A 163 7.11 12.50 -9.32
CA VAL A 163 6.67 11.16 -9.74
C VAL A 163 5.89 10.46 -8.62
N ALA A 164 6.33 10.60 -7.36
CA ALA A 164 5.60 10.07 -6.21
C ALA A 164 4.21 10.71 -6.07
N ALA A 165 4.10 12.02 -6.27
CA ALA A 165 2.81 12.72 -6.21
C ALA A 165 1.85 12.26 -7.32
N ILE A 166 2.32 12.15 -8.56
CA ILE A 166 1.53 11.61 -9.68
C ILE A 166 1.11 10.17 -9.39
N GLY A 167 2.06 9.34 -8.95
CA GLY A 167 1.79 7.95 -8.56
C GLY A 167 0.75 7.86 -7.45
N GLY A 168 0.87 8.70 -6.42
CA GLY A 168 -0.09 8.79 -5.32
C GLY A 168 -1.51 9.18 -5.78
N LEU A 169 -1.63 10.15 -6.69
CA LEU A 169 -2.92 10.53 -7.27
C LEU A 169 -3.55 9.38 -8.07
N LEU A 170 -2.78 8.69 -8.90
CA LEU A 170 -3.25 7.52 -9.64
C LEU A 170 -3.68 6.40 -8.69
N ALA A 171 -2.88 6.13 -7.67
CA ALA A 171 -3.20 5.14 -6.65
C ALA A 171 -4.50 5.51 -5.90
N LEU A 172 -4.70 6.77 -5.55
CA LEU A 172 -5.91 7.25 -4.88
C LEU A 172 -7.16 7.06 -5.76
N ILE A 173 -7.08 7.41 -7.04
CA ILE A 173 -8.19 7.20 -8.00
C ILE A 173 -8.49 5.70 -8.11
N GLY A 174 -7.46 4.88 -8.19
CA GLY A 174 -7.59 3.42 -8.28
C GLY A 174 -8.14 2.81 -6.99
N LEU A 175 -7.74 3.31 -5.82
CA LEU A 175 -8.26 2.90 -4.52
C LEU A 175 -9.75 3.18 -4.41
N ILE A 176 -10.17 4.42 -4.67
CA ILE A 176 -11.58 4.81 -4.53
C ILE A 176 -12.44 4.13 -5.58
N GLY A 177 -12.06 4.22 -6.84
CA GLY A 177 -12.87 3.73 -7.95
C GLY A 177 -12.71 2.24 -8.24
N GLY A 178 -11.59 1.65 -7.88
CA GLY A 178 -11.29 0.22 -8.09
C GLY A 178 -11.64 -0.62 -6.85
N GLU A 179 -10.89 -0.41 -5.78
CA GLU A 179 -11.01 -1.26 -4.58
C GLU A 179 -12.30 -0.97 -3.82
N ILE A 180 -12.52 0.26 -3.39
CA ILE A 180 -13.67 0.61 -2.54
C ILE A 180 -14.98 0.40 -3.29
N LEU A 181 -15.11 0.98 -4.49
CA LEU A 181 -16.31 0.83 -5.30
C LEU A 181 -16.52 -0.62 -5.73
N GLY A 182 -15.44 -1.35 -6.03
CA GLY A 182 -15.49 -2.78 -6.36
C GLY A 182 -16.05 -3.62 -5.21
N LEU A 183 -15.46 -3.50 -4.01
CA LEU A 183 -15.90 -4.22 -2.81
C LEU A 183 -17.34 -3.82 -2.42
N TRP A 184 -17.68 -2.53 -2.47
CA TRP A 184 -19.04 -2.05 -2.22
C TRP A 184 -20.06 -2.70 -3.16
N ARG A 185 -19.76 -2.76 -4.47
CA ARG A 185 -20.65 -3.36 -5.47
C ARG A 185 -20.80 -4.87 -5.29
N VAL A 186 -19.73 -5.57 -4.87
CA VAL A 186 -19.84 -6.99 -4.49
C VAL A 186 -20.76 -7.13 -3.29
N GLY A 187 -20.55 -6.35 -2.22
CA GLY A 187 -21.41 -6.34 -1.05
C GLY A 187 -22.86 -6.01 -1.38
N ALA A 188 -23.11 -5.07 -2.32
CA ALA A 188 -24.46 -4.74 -2.76
C ALA A 188 -25.12 -5.85 -3.61
N LYS A 189 -24.34 -6.53 -4.46
CA LYS A 189 -24.85 -7.63 -5.30
C LYS A 189 -25.33 -8.82 -4.47
N TYR A 190 -24.60 -9.15 -3.40
CA TYR A 190 -24.91 -10.32 -2.57
C TYR A 190 -25.58 -9.97 -1.25
N ASP A 191 -25.95 -8.70 -1.07
CA ASP A 191 -26.48 -8.14 0.18
C ASP A 191 -25.65 -8.53 1.41
N GLU A 192 -24.34 -8.30 1.29
CA GLU A 192 -23.37 -8.63 2.32
C GLU A 192 -22.81 -7.36 2.97
N THR A 193 -23.26 -7.10 4.20
CA THR A 193 -22.91 -5.88 4.95
C THR A 193 -21.43 -5.80 5.29
N LEU A 194 -20.78 -6.94 5.58
CA LEU A 194 -19.35 -6.95 5.94
C LEU A 194 -18.46 -6.49 4.77
N LEU A 195 -18.82 -6.84 3.53
CA LEU A 195 -18.09 -6.35 2.35
C LEU A 195 -18.29 -4.85 2.15
N LYS A 196 -19.50 -4.33 2.39
CA LYS A 196 -19.79 -2.88 2.33
C LYS A 196 -19.01 -2.12 3.41
N LEU A 197 -19.00 -2.63 4.65
CA LEU A 197 -18.23 -2.05 5.76
C LEU A 197 -16.72 -2.13 5.50
N GLY A 198 -16.23 -3.27 5.02
CA GLY A 198 -14.83 -3.43 4.63
C GLY A 198 -14.40 -2.39 3.61
N ALA A 199 -15.22 -2.14 2.58
CA ALA A 199 -14.96 -1.10 1.58
C ALA A 199 -14.85 0.31 2.19
N ILE A 200 -15.71 0.67 3.15
CA ILE A 200 -15.65 1.97 3.83
C ILE A 200 -14.42 2.05 4.73
N PHE A 201 -14.10 0.98 5.44
CA PHE A 201 -12.99 0.97 6.42
C PHE A 201 -11.62 1.11 5.78
N VAL A 202 -11.48 0.77 4.50
CA VAL A 202 -10.23 1.02 3.74
C VAL A 202 -9.84 2.51 3.76
N ILE A 203 -10.81 3.44 3.78
CA ILE A 203 -10.55 4.90 3.74
C ILE A 203 -10.13 5.43 5.11
N ILE A 204 -10.59 4.79 6.21
CA ILE A 204 -10.40 5.31 7.56
C ILE A 204 -9.13 4.70 8.16
N PRO A 205 -8.05 5.47 8.38
CA PRO A 205 -6.74 4.92 8.73
C PRO A 205 -6.74 3.97 9.94
N LEU A 206 -7.49 4.30 11.00
CA LEU A 206 -7.59 3.44 12.20
C LEU A 206 -8.42 2.17 11.94
N LEU A 207 -9.43 2.23 11.07
CA LEU A 207 -10.31 1.11 10.75
C LEU A 207 -9.78 0.27 9.59
N ASN A 208 -8.82 0.79 8.82
CA ASN A 208 -8.18 0.07 7.73
C ASN A 208 -7.55 -1.26 8.17
N ILE A 209 -7.07 -1.33 9.41
CA ILE A 209 -6.55 -2.58 10.01
C ILE A 209 -7.63 -3.67 10.03
N THR A 210 -8.89 -3.33 10.20
CA THR A 210 -9.99 -4.29 10.27
C THR A 210 -10.61 -4.60 8.90
N ALA A 211 -10.40 -3.74 7.91
CA ALA A 211 -10.97 -3.88 6.57
C ALA A 211 -10.69 -5.26 5.92
N PRO A 212 -9.44 -5.78 5.90
CA PRO A 212 -9.14 -7.07 5.29
C PRO A 212 -9.89 -8.24 5.95
N PHE A 213 -10.10 -8.18 7.27
CA PHE A 213 -10.86 -9.21 8.00
C PHE A 213 -12.35 -9.17 7.61
N LEU A 214 -12.93 -7.98 7.49
CA LEU A 214 -14.32 -7.82 7.07
C LEU A 214 -14.52 -8.33 5.64
N VAL A 215 -13.57 -8.01 4.74
CA VAL A 215 -13.60 -8.50 3.35
C VAL A 215 -13.49 -10.02 3.31
N LEU A 216 -12.56 -10.61 4.07
CA LEU A 216 -12.37 -12.07 4.14
C LEU A 216 -13.62 -12.77 4.66
N ILE A 217 -14.15 -12.32 5.79
CA ILE A 217 -15.35 -12.94 6.41
C ILE A 217 -16.57 -12.77 5.50
N GLY A 218 -16.78 -11.57 4.96
CA GLY A 218 -17.89 -11.30 4.05
C GLY A 218 -17.83 -12.12 2.77
N ALA A 219 -16.67 -12.23 2.15
CA ALA A 219 -16.48 -13.08 0.96
C ALA A 219 -16.70 -14.57 1.27
N TYR A 220 -16.24 -15.03 2.44
CA TYR A 220 -16.47 -16.41 2.91
C TYR A 220 -17.98 -16.71 3.11
N GLN A 221 -18.71 -15.79 3.75
CA GLN A 221 -20.15 -15.93 3.98
C GLN A 221 -20.92 -15.98 2.66
N VAL A 222 -20.61 -15.09 1.71
CA VAL A 222 -21.21 -15.09 0.38
C VAL A 222 -20.95 -16.40 -0.33
N LYS A 223 -19.69 -16.85 -0.37
CA LYS A 223 -19.30 -18.10 -1.00
C LYS A 223 -20.05 -19.29 -0.39
N GLY A 224 -20.10 -19.38 0.94
CA GLY A 224 -20.80 -20.46 1.65
C GLY A 224 -22.30 -20.48 1.38
N ARG A 225 -22.94 -19.31 1.20
CA ARG A 225 -24.37 -19.24 0.80
C ARG A 225 -24.62 -19.76 -0.61
N LEU A 226 -23.69 -19.50 -1.54
CA LEU A 226 -23.81 -19.91 -2.94
C LEU A 226 -23.47 -21.40 -3.18
N GLU A 227 -22.75 -22.03 -2.26
CA GLU A 227 -22.35 -23.44 -2.34
C GLU A 227 -23.34 -24.39 -1.63
N ARG A 228 -24.25 -23.89 -0.80
CA ARG A 228 -25.27 -24.73 -0.15
C ARG A 228 -26.32 -25.17 -1.19
N PRO A 229 -26.47 -26.47 -1.42
CA PRO A 229 -27.63 -26.97 -2.21
C PRO A 229 -28.92 -26.60 -1.48
N MET A 230 -29.87 -26.06 -2.21
CA MET A 230 -31.26 -25.89 -1.74
C MET A 230 -31.98 -27.19 -1.79
#